data_8bd6da0c2c2c4b749bd7887726cc595a
#
_entry.id   8bd6da0c2c2c4b749bd7887726cc595a
#
_cell.length_a   1.000
_cell.length_b   1.000
_cell.length_c   1.000
_cell.angle_alpha   90.00
_cell.angle_beta   90.00
_cell.angle_gamma   90.00
#
_symmetry.space_group_name_H-M   'P 1'
#
loop_
_entity.id
_entity.type
_entity.pdbx_description
1 polymer ?
#
loop_
_entity_poly.entity_id
_entity_poly.type
_entity_poly.pdbx_seq_one_letter_code
_entity_poly.pdbx_strand_id
1 'polypeptide(L)'
;VFCGAEISPDCTTYYKDNPPYREFLILGINPEVLHRDGLSLLKTDQRGLFEWCNANGALLVQAHPYREICTPGDPEYLHGAEAANLHPLHNSKNSKALRFCKHNNLIGTGGSDFHFPLGIGGGILLPRAPKDEADLVALIKSRDFEIIGSRWHARKNYRL
;
A
#
# COMPACT_ATOMS: atom_id res chain seq x y z
N VAL A 1 -16.72 -3.06 -6.85
CA VAL A 1 -15.84 -3.24 -5.67
C VAL A 1 -14.80 -4.28 -6.05
N PHE A 2 -13.53 -4.03 -5.71
CA PHE A 2 -12.42 -4.93 -5.98
C PHE A 2 -11.82 -5.42 -4.67
N CYS A 3 -11.25 -6.63 -4.70
CA CYS A 3 -10.70 -7.25 -3.51
C CYS A 3 -9.26 -6.79 -3.26
N GLY A 4 -8.95 -6.59 -2.00
CA GLY A 4 -7.62 -6.34 -1.49
C GLY A 4 -7.52 -6.69 -0.02
N ALA A 5 -6.32 -6.73 0.50
CA ALA A 5 -6.07 -6.93 1.92
C ALA A 5 -4.89 -6.08 2.39
N GLU A 6 -4.95 -5.65 3.63
CA GLU A 6 -3.79 -5.14 4.35
C GLU A 6 -3.31 -6.22 5.32
N ILE A 7 -2.01 -6.52 5.29
CA ILE A 7 -1.41 -7.55 6.13
C ILE A 7 -0.10 -7.08 6.74
N SER A 8 0.14 -7.53 7.98
CA SER A 8 1.41 -7.38 8.69
C SER A 8 2.01 -8.76 8.90
N PRO A 9 2.95 -9.24 8.07
CA PRO A 9 3.48 -10.61 8.17
C PRO A 9 4.31 -10.68 9.40
N ASP A 10 4.69 -10.19 10.24
CA ASP A 10 5.47 -10.36 11.49
C ASP A 10 4.80 -9.74 12.72
N CYS A 11 3.46 -9.68 12.73
CA CYS A 11 2.73 -9.03 13.84
C CYS A 11 2.95 -9.66 15.22
N THR A 12 3.56 -10.82 15.31
CA THR A 12 3.95 -11.44 16.59
C THR A 12 5.10 -10.73 17.30
N THR A 13 5.80 -9.84 16.62
CA THR A 13 6.98 -9.13 17.13
C THR A 13 6.71 -7.68 17.53
N TYR A 14 5.47 -7.20 17.39
CA TYR A 14 5.06 -5.82 17.65
C TYR A 14 5.44 -5.28 19.06
N TYR A 15 5.70 -6.13 20.02
CA TYR A 15 5.88 -5.72 21.42
C TYR A 15 7.25 -6.00 22.04
N LYS A 16 8.18 -6.64 21.40
CA LYS A 16 9.34 -7.06 22.18
C LYS A 16 10.70 -6.58 21.78
N ASP A 17 11.12 -6.37 20.62
CA ASP A 17 12.51 -6.01 20.36
C ASP A 17 12.73 -5.24 19.05
N ASN A 18 11.72 -4.43 18.69
CA ASN A 18 11.86 -3.43 17.65
C ASN A 18 12.35 -3.93 16.27
N PRO A 19 11.82 -5.03 15.75
CA PRO A 19 11.96 -5.27 14.33
C PRO A 19 11.17 -4.19 13.59
N PRO A 20 11.59 -3.78 12.40
CA PRO A 20 10.92 -2.76 11.63
C PRO A 20 9.50 -3.20 11.32
N TYR A 21 8.51 -2.50 11.90
CA TYR A 21 7.11 -2.75 11.60
C TYR A 21 6.79 -2.37 10.16
N ARG A 22 6.10 -3.25 9.45
CA ARG A 22 5.69 -3.04 8.07
C ARG A 22 4.31 -3.59 7.82
N GLU A 23 3.53 -2.85 7.07
CA GLU A 23 2.22 -3.27 6.58
C GLU A 23 2.22 -3.23 5.06
N PHE A 24 1.56 -4.22 4.46
CA PHE A 24 1.52 -4.37 3.02
C PHE A 24 0.09 -4.49 2.54
N LEU A 25 -0.22 -3.80 1.45
CA LEU A 25 -1.46 -3.90 0.72
C LEU A 25 -1.30 -4.90 -0.42
N ILE A 26 -2.19 -5.87 -0.48
CA ILE A 26 -2.37 -6.75 -1.63
C ILE A 26 -3.53 -6.18 -2.44
N LEU A 27 -3.28 -5.77 -3.67
CA LEU A 27 -4.27 -5.12 -4.52
C LEU A 27 -4.59 -5.96 -5.75
N GLY A 28 -5.86 -6.06 -6.11
CA GLY A 28 -6.33 -6.73 -7.32
C GLY A 28 -6.20 -8.25 -7.26
N ILE A 29 -6.47 -8.84 -6.11
CA ILE A 29 -6.44 -10.28 -5.89
C ILE A 29 -7.84 -10.87 -6.04
N ASN A 30 -7.93 -12.06 -6.62
CA ASN A 30 -9.18 -12.83 -6.61
C ASN A 30 -9.58 -13.17 -5.16
N PRO A 31 -10.82 -12.87 -4.73
CA PRO A 31 -11.29 -13.13 -3.37
C PRO A 31 -11.16 -14.58 -2.91
N GLU A 32 -11.39 -15.55 -3.80
CA GLU A 32 -11.29 -16.97 -3.48
C GLU A 32 -9.84 -17.39 -3.18
N VAL A 33 -8.89 -16.83 -3.94
CA VAL A 33 -7.45 -17.07 -3.72
C VAL A 33 -7.01 -16.48 -2.40
N LEU A 34 -7.43 -15.26 -2.10
CA LEU A 34 -7.14 -14.62 -0.81
C LEU A 34 -7.75 -15.40 0.36
N HIS A 35 -8.99 -15.87 0.21
CA HIS A 35 -9.66 -16.68 1.24
C HIS A 35 -8.91 -18.00 1.50
N ARG A 36 -8.45 -18.67 0.44
CA ARG A 36 -7.71 -19.93 0.54
C ARG A 36 -6.36 -19.76 1.24
N ASP A 37 -5.61 -18.73 0.88
CA ASP A 37 -4.19 -18.59 1.25
C ASP A 37 -3.94 -17.59 2.39
N GLY A 38 -4.90 -16.73 2.70
CA GLY A 38 -4.73 -15.54 3.56
C GLY A 38 -4.05 -15.82 4.92
N LEU A 39 -4.41 -16.91 5.59
CA LEU A 39 -3.78 -17.26 6.88
C LEU A 39 -2.31 -17.68 6.73
N SER A 40 -1.93 -18.28 5.61
CA SER A 40 -0.56 -18.68 5.37
C SER A 40 0.35 -17.47 5.08
N LEU A 41 -0.23 -16.42 4.48
CA LEU A 41 0.50 -15.19 4.17
C LEU A 41 0.98 -14.45 5.42
N LEU A 42 0.30 -14.59 6.56
CA LEU A 42 0.72 -14.00 7.83
C LEU A 42 2.05 -14.58 8.36
N LYS A 43 2.44 -15.76 7.86
CA LYS A 43 3.68 -16.43 8.25
C LYS A 43 4.81 -16.25 7.24
N THR A 44 4.57 -15.48 6.21
CA THR A 44 5.47 -15.28 5.08
C THR A 44 6.23 -13.95 5.26
N ASP A 45 7.47 -13.89 4.81
CA ASP A 45 8.22 -12.63 4.77
C ASP A 45 7.83 -11.77 3.55
N GLN A 46 8.41 -10.58 3.45
CA GLN A 46 8.13 -9.66 2.35
C GLN A 46 8.40 -10.27 0.98
N ARG A 47 9.48 -11.02 0.84
CA ARG A 47 9.85 -11.67 -0.42
C ARG A 47 8.81 -12.72 -0.81
N GLY A 48 8.43 -13.59 0.11
CA GLY A 48 7.40 -14.60 -0.12
C GLY A 48 6.04 -13.97 -0.47
N LEU A 49 5.67 -12.84 0.16
CA LEU A 49 4.47 -12.09 -0.23
C LEU A 49 4.57 -11.55 -1.67
N PHE A 50 5.72 -11.01 -2.04
CA PHE A 50 5.95 -10.49 -3.39
C PHE A 50 5.87 -11.62 -4.45
N GLU A 51 6.51 -12.74 -4.18
CA GLU A 51 6.47 -13.92 -5.05
C GLU A 51 5.03 -14.46 -5.18
N TRP A 52 4.30 -14.52 -4.07
CA TRP A 52 2.89 -14.95 -4.08
C TRP A 52 2.00 -13.97 -4.87
N CYS A 53 2.16 -12.66 -4.67
CA CYS A 53 1.44 -11.66 -5.45
C CYS A 53 1.69 -11.80 -6.95
N ASN A 54 2.95 -11.99 -7.35
CA ASN A 54 3.30 -12.21 -8.75
C ASN A 54 2.63 -13.47 -9.32
N ALA A 55 2.66 -14.57 -8.58
CA ALA A 55 2.07 -15.84 -9.00
C ALA A 55 0.54 -15.75 -9.16
N ASN A 56 -0.13 -14.85 -8.44
CA ASN A 56 -1.58 -14.68 -8.44
C ASN A 56 -2.06 -13.40 -9.16
N GLY A 57 -1.17 -12.71 -9.87
CA GLY A 57 -1.53 -11.52 -10.66
C GLY A 57 -1.88 -10.27 -9.85
N ALA A 58 -1.56 -10.24 -8.56
CA ALA A 58 -1.80 -9.13 -7.66
C ALA A 58 -0.60 -8.18 -7.54
N LEU A 59 -0.79 -7.04 -6.89
CA LEU A 59 0.28 -6.11 -6.54
C LEU A 59 0.56 -6.15 -5.04
N LEU A 60 1.84 -6.14 -4.67
CA LEU A 60 2.29 -5.87 -3.31
C LEU A 60 2.73 -4.41 -3.20
N VAL A 61 2.02 -3.63 -2.37
CA VAL A 61 2.26 -2.21 -2.16
C VAL A 61 2.49 -1.99 -0.66
N GLN A 62 3.59 -1.34 -0.28
CA GLN A 62 3.80 -1.05 1.13
C GLN A 62 2.90 0.10 1.59
N ALA A 63 2.14 -0.13 2.65
CA ALA A 63 1.36 0.90 3.33
C ALA A 63 2.28 1.88 4.09
N HIS A 64 1.97 3.15 4.05
CA HIS A 64 2.59 4.26 4.84
C HIS A 64 4.05 4.01 5.33
N PRO A 65 5.02 3.80 4.44
CA PRO A 65 6.35 3.25 4.76
C PRO A 65 7.19 4.07 5.73
N TYR A 66 6.82 5.32 6.00
CA TYR A 66 7.54 6.25 6.88
C TYR A 66 6.71 6.77 8.05
N ARG A 67 5.52 6.20 8.32
CA ARG A 67 4.77 6.49 9.54
C ARG A 67 5.63 6.19 10.77
N GLU A 68 5.34 6.79 11.93
CA GLU A 68 5.96 6.42 13.20
C GLU A 68 6.01 4.91 13.36
N ILE A 69 7.05 4.35 13.88
CA ILE A 69 7.29 2.91 14.02
C ILE A 69 7.42 2.12 12.70
N CYS A 70 6.96 2.63 11.55
CA CYS A 70 7.10 1.96 10.27
C CYS A 70 8.46 2.25 9.62
N THR A 71 8.99 1.26 8.94
CA THR A 71 10.21 1.39 8.13
C THR A 71 9.97 0.92 6.70
N PRO A 72 10.62 1.53 5.71
CA PRO A 72 10.50 1.04 4.34
C PRO A 72 11.01 -0.40 4.23
N GLY A 73 10.30 -1.17 3.44
CA GLY A 73 10.71 -2.51 3.05
C GLY A 73 11.81 -2.48 1.99
N ASP A 74 12.25 -3.67 1.60
CA ASP A 74 13.16 -3.84 0.50
C ASP A 74 12.45 -3.50 -0.82
N PRO A 75 12.90 -2.49 -1.58
CA PRO A 75 12.23 -2.09 -2.81
C PRO A 75 12.29 -3.15 -3.91
N GLU A 76 13.23 -4.09 -3.86
CA GLU A 76 13.33 -5.21 -4.81
C GLU A 76 12.09 -6.11 -4.75
N TYR A 77 11.49 -6.22 -3.56
CA TYR A 77 10.29 -7.05 -3.32
C TYR A 77 9.04 -6.21 -3.10
N LEU A 78 8.87 -5.16 -3.92
CA LEU A 78 7.68 -4.29 -3.93
C LEU A 78 7.29 -3.94 -5.37
N HIS A 79 6.00 -3.92 -5.65
CA HIS A 79 5.47 -3.27 -6.85
C HIS A 79 5.32 -1.77 -6.66
N GLY A 80 5.00 -1.35 -5.44
CA GLY A 80 4.75 0.03 -5.10
C GLY A 80 4.78 0.32 -3.61
N ALA A 81 4.54 1.59 -3.27
CA ALA A 81 4.29 2.02 -1.90
C ALA A 81 3.31 3.19 -1.88
N GLU A 82 2.64 3.40 -0.77
CA GLU A 82 1.84 4.61 -0.57
C GLU A 82 2.75 5.83 -0.53
N ALA A 83 2.79 6.55 -1.63
CA ALA A 83 3.46 7.85 -1.71
C ALA A 83 2.69 8.92 -0.91
N ALA A 84 1.38 8.71 -0.73
CA ALA A 84 0.50 9.57 0.03
C ALA A 84 -0.49 8.76 0.87
N ASN A 85 -0.30 8.74 2.17
CA ASN A 85 -1.30 8.26 3.13
C ASN A 85 -1.91 9.47 3.84
N LEU A 86 -3.25 9.55 3.84
CA LEU A 86 -4.00 10.72 4.31
C LEU A 86 -4.71 10.47 5.64
N HIS A 87 -4.24 9.56 6.45
CA HIS A 87 -4.78 9.32 7.79
C HIS A 87 -4.76 10.62 8.61
N PRO A 88 -5.89 11.07 9.18
CA PRO A 88 -6.00 12.41 9.78
C PRO A 88 -5.17 12.58 11.05
N LEU A 89 -4.92 11.51 11.79
CA LEU A 89 -4.25 11.54 13.09
C LEU A 89 -2.76 11.17 13.02
N HIS A 90 -2.26 10.67 11.88
CA HIS A 90 -0.88 10.22 11.74
C HIS A 90 -0.07 11.08 10.76
N ASN A 91 1.18 11.30 11.11
CA ASN A 91 2.14 11.88 10.18
C ASN A 91 2.83 10.77 9.39
N SER A 92 2.32 10.46 8.20
CA SER A 92 2.86 9.41 7.34
C SER A 92 4.13 9.83 6.57
N LYS A 93 4.63 11.06 6.77
CA LYS A 93 5.86 11.59 6.14
C LYS A 93 5.85 11.39 4.63
N ASN A 94 4.74 11.72 3.98
CA ASN A 94 4.45 11.49 2.57
C ASN A 94 5.58 11.96 1.62
N SER A 95 6.25 13.07 1.94
CA SER A 95 7.39 13.54 1.15
C SER A 95 8.59 12.57 1.14
N LYS A 96 8.79 11.80 2.22
CA LYS A 96 9.81 10.73 2.25
C LYS A 96 9.32 9.51 1.45
N ALA A 97 8.06 9.14 1.60
CA ALA A 97 7.46 8.04 0.86
C ALA A 97 7.49 8.29 -0.66
N LEU A 98 7.14 9.50 -1.10
CA LEU A 98 7.24 9.88 -2.51
C LEU A 98 8.68 9.80 -3.05
N ARG A 99 9.68 10.26 -2.28
CA ARG A 99 11.08 10.12 -2.68
C ARG A 99 11.51 8.66 -2.77
N PHE A 100 11.08 7.83 -1.83
CA PHE A 100 11.34 6.39 -1.85
C PHE A 100 10.79 5.74 -3.12
N CYS A 101 9.53 6.02 -3.49
CA CYS A 101 8.94 5.54 -4.73
C CYS A 101 9.74 5.99 -5.96
N LYS A 102 10.07 7.29 -6.05
CA LYS A 102 10.82 7.83 -7.19
C LYS A 102 12.22 7.24 -7.30
N HIS A 103 12.95 7.14 -6.21
CA HIS A 103 14.33 6.64 -6.20
C HIS A 103 14.43 5.18 -6.61
N ASN A 104 13.45 4.37 -6.23
CA ASN A 104 13.44 2.93 -6.49
C ASN A 104 12.53 2.54 -7.67
N ASN A 105 12.04 3.49 -8.44
CA ASN A 105 11.11 3.27 -9.54
C ASN A 105 9.86 2.46 -9.16
N LEU A 106 9.38 2.60 -7.92
CA LEU A 106 8.16 1.98 -7.43
C LEU A 106 6.91 2.72 -7.92
N ILE A 107 5.78 2.04 -7.98
CA ILE A 107 4.47 2.66 -8.21
C ILE A 107 4.09 3.42 -6.93
N GLY A 108 3.93 4.74 -7.03
CA GLY A 108 3.44 5.55 -5.91
C GLY A 108 1.93 5.56 -5.89
N THR A 109 1.30 5.02 -4.86
CA THR A 109 -0.16 5.06 -4.69
C THR A 109 -0.59 6.07 -3.63
N GLY A 110 -1.89 6.22 -3.42
CA GLY A 110 -2.47 7.01 -2.34
C GLY A 110 -3.57 6.25 -1.64
N GLY A 111 -3.70 6.47 -0.34
CA GLY A 111 -4.74 5.88 0.49
C GLY A 111 -5.13 6.77 1.66
N SER A 112 -6.21 6.42 2.35
CA SER A 112 -6.72 7.13 3.52
C SER A 112 -6.45 6.40 4.83
N ASP A 113 -6.12 5.11 4.77
CA ASP A 113 -5.98 4.25 5.94
C ASP A 113 -7.19 4.41 6.88
N PHE A 114 -8.36 4.18 6.29
CA PHE A 114 -9.64 4.49 6.91
C PHE A 114 -9.99 3.49 8.01
N HIS A 115 -10.05 3.97 9.26
CA HIS A 115 -10.44 3.18 10.42
C HIS A 115 -11.75 3.65 11.07
N PHE A 116 -12.14 4.90 10.85
CA PHE A 116 -13.36 5.49 11.43
C PHE A 116 -13.84 6.69 10.60
N PRO A 117 -15.14 7.09 10.73
CA PRO A 117 -15.76 8.06 9.82
C PRO A 117 -15.28 9.52 9.93
N LEU A 118 -14.24 9.80 10.68
CA LEU A 118 -13.53 11.11 10.63
C LEU A 118 -12.54 11.17 9.47
N GLY A 119 -12.47 10.12 8.65
CA GLY A 119 -11.53 9.99 7.56
C GLY A 119 -11.83 10.94 6.42
N ILE A 120 -10.79 11.62 5.98
CA ILE A 120 -10.78 12.34 4.72
C ILE A 120 -10.37 11.36 3.65
N GLY A 121 -11.20 11.21 2.63
CA GLY A 121 -10.92 10.30 1.54
C GLY A 121 -9.59 10.61 0.86
N GLY A 122 -8.79 9.58 0.65
CA GLY A 122 -7.59 9.58 -0.17
C GLY A 122 -7.55 8.32 -1.02
N GLY A 123 -6.89 8.39 -2.16
CA GLY A 123 -6.81 7.26 -3.07
C GLY A 123 -6.12 7.63 -4.37
N ILE A 124 -6.40 6.86 -5.40
CA ILE A 124 -5.99 7.13 -6.77
C ILE A 124 -7.21 7.31 -7.67
N LEU A 125 -7.14 8.23 -8.60
CA LEU A 125 -8.14 8.44 -9.64
C LEU A 125 -7.64 7.79 -10.93
N LEU A 126 -8.23 6.66 -11.28
CA LEU A 126 -7.94 5.94 -12.51
C LEU A 126 -8.59 6.63 -13.72
N PRO A 127 -8.01 6.51 -14.93
CA PRO A 127 -8.54 7.14 -16.14
C PRO A 127 -9.91 6.58 -16.56
N ARG A 128 -10.24 5.37 -16.10
CA ARG A 128 -11.52 4.71 -16.31
C ARG A 128 -11.80 3.69 -15.21
N ALA A 129 -13.05 3.25 -15.10
CA ALA A 129 -13.40 2.15 -14.22
C ALA A 129 -12.72 0.83 -14.70
N PRO A 130 -12.07 0.08 -13.79
CA PRO A 130 -11.58 -1.25 -14.12
C PRO A 130 -12.76 -2.23 -14.31
N LYS A 131 -12.54 -3.23 -15.15
CA LYS A 131 -13.55 -4.27 -15.47
C LYS A 131 -13.52 -5.42 -14.46
N ASP A 132 -12.32 -5.80 -14.05
CA ASP A 132 -12.01 -6.89 -13.12
C ASP A 132 -10.70 -6.61 -12.37
N GLU A 133 -10.26 -7.50 -11.52
CA GLU A 133 -9.04 -7.38 -10.73
C GLU A 133 -7.78 -7.30 -11.60
N ALA A 134 -7.74 -8.06 -12.69
CA ALA A 134 -6.60 -8.04 -13.61
C ALA A 134 -6.48 -6.69 -14.35
N ASP A 135 -7.61 -6.13 -14.76
CA ASP A 135 -7.67 -4.80 -15.38
C ASP A 135 -7.32 -3.69 -14.37
N LEU A 136 -7.75 -3.82 -13.10
CA LEU A 136 -7.31 -2.92 -12.02
C LEU A 136 -5.79 -2.93 -11.88
N VAL A 137 -5.19 -4.11 -11.81
CA VAL A 137 -3.73 -4.27 -11.72
C VAL A 137 -3.03 -3.66 -12.93
N ALA A 138 -3.56 -3.88 -14.13
CA ALA A 138 -3.01 -3.29 -15.36
C ALA A 138 -3.07 -1.76 -15.36
N LEU A 139 -4.19 -1.17 -14.93
CA LEU A 139 -4.35 0.28 -14.80
C LEU A 139 -3.38 0.87 -13.76
N ILE A 140 -3.19 0.22 -12.63
CA ILE A 140 -2.22 0.69 -11.62
C ILE A 140 -0.79 0.56 -12.17
N LYS A 141 -0.44 -0.53 -12.85
CA LYS A 141 0.87 -0.73 -13.47
C LYS A 141 1.17 0.28 -14.57
N SER A 142 0.17 0.77 -15.28
CA SER A 142 0.36 1.81 -16.31
C SER A 142 0.86 3.13 -15.75
N ARG A 143 0.63 3.40 -14.46
CA ARG A 143 0.93 4.67 -13.77
C ARG A 143 0.15 5.87 -14.32
N ASP A 144 -0.83 5.64 -15.18
CA ASP A 144 -1.72 6.67 -15.72
C ASP A 144 -2.90 6.88 -14.76
N PHE A 145 -2.62 7.51 -13.63
CA PHE A 145 -3.59 7.88 -12.62
C PHE A 145 -3.09 9.06 -11.78
N GLU A 146 -4.02 9.72 -11.11
CA GLU A 146 -3.71 10.80 -10.17
C GLU A 146 -3.89 10.33 -8.72
N ILE A 147 -2.99 10.77 -7.82
CA ILE A 147 -3.21 10.61 -6.38
C ILE A 147 -4.13 11.73 -5.92
N ILE A 148 -5.29 11.34 -5.37
CA ILE A 148 -6.31 12.26 -4.90
C ILE A 148 -6.40 12.29 -3.38
N GLY A 149 -6.76 13.45 -2.85
CA GLY A 149 -6.99 13.64 -1.42
C GLY A 149 -7.52 15.03 -1.11
N SER A 150 -7.99 15.27 0.11
CA SER A 150 -8.48 16.60 0.44
C SER A 150 -7.36 17.63 0.40
N ARG A 151 -7.65 18.79 -0.16
CA ARG A 151 -6.72 19.94 -0.24
C ARG A 151 -6.14 20.36 1.11
N TRP A 152 -6.82 20.05 2.20
CA TRP A 152 -6.38 20.43 3.55
C TRP A 152 -5.19 19.58 4.02
N HIS A 153 -5.18 18.29 3.70
CA HIS A 153 -4.09 17.38 4.01
C HIS A 153 -2.93 17.51 3.04
N ALA A 154 -3.20 17.84 1.78
CA ALA A 154 -2.16 18.14 0.80
C ALA A 154 -1.22 19.27 1.30
N ARG A 155 -1.76 20.36 1.89
CA ARG A 155 -0.95 21.46 2.41
C ARG A 155 -0.07 21.10 3.61
N LYS A 156 -0.46 20.11 4.42
CA LYS A 156 0.29 19.71 5.62
C LYS A 156 1.40 18.68 5.32
N ASN A 157 1.18 17.83 4.31
CA ASN A 157 2.05 16.71 3.95
C ASN A 157 2.79 16.88 2.62
N TYR A 158 2.40 17.82 1.78
CA TYR A 158 3.01 18.13 0.49
C TYR A 158 3.60 19.55 0.52
N ARG A 159 4.64 19.76 1.30
CA ARG A 159 5.61 20.78 0.92
C ARG A 159 6.51 20.13 -0.12
N LEU A 160 6.14 20.31 -1.37
CA LEU A 160 6.99 20.07 -2.53
C LEU A 160 8.19 21.00 -2.47
#